data_3a93e42e3df51d5c5948bdcb914e3a89
#
_entry.id   3a93e42e3df51d5c5948bdcb914e3a89
#
_cell.length_a   1.000
_cell.length_b   1.000
_cell.length_c   1.000
_cell.angle_alpha   90.00
_cell.angle_beta   90.00
_cell.angle_gamma   90.00
#
_symmetry.space_group_name_H-M   'P 1'
#
loop_
_entity.id
_entity.type
_entity.pdbx_description
1 polymer ?
#
loop_
_entity_poly.entity_id
_entity_poly.type
_entity_poly.pdbx_seq_one_letter_code
_entity_poly.pdbx_strand_id
1 'polypeptide(L)'
;MKNKLYFKLLIIVILSSFVLGIVSFCIYQKENNSTDLNNISTGNSQTIAILDTGFSSKLLKEIKSNIIKTFNVTSNSDNIDDELGHGTSLTSFLLGSNKMKLKGILPNVKVILIKITDNQGKSNFSYLLKGLNAAERFGATVINISLGGDISNKKVADKILQLTRKNINVVSAAGDYHDKDLLFPSNLKNVVSVSSLNQNYELSNFSNFNDNVICSFIGEKIDVISLIDSKPIKTNELYGTSYAAIYASAYIAAIKDYCSKNNIYISNNKLLKILKKNDPYKIKKIETNIKVLLN
;
A
#
# COMPACT_ATOMS: atom_id res chain seq x y z
N MET A 1 -30.95 11.56 56.89
CA MET A 1 -31.27 11.73 55.46
C MET A 1 -30.17 12.45 54.67
N LYS A 2 -29.55 13.49 55.15
CA LYS A 2 -28.49 14.29 54.46
C LYS A 2 -27.26 13.42 54.03
N ASN A 3 -26.75 12.55 54.91
CA ASN A 3 -25.56 11.74 54.63
C ASN A 3 -25.74 10.72 53.46
N LYS A 4 -26.94 10.16 53.24
CA LYS A 4 -27.23 9.26 52.13
C LYS A 4 -27.24 9.99 50.77
N LEU A 5 -27.64 11.28 50.77
CA LEU A 5 -27.66 12.12 49.58
C LEU A 5 -26.24 12.50 49.15
N TYR A 6 -25.37 12.90 50.08
CA TYR A 6 -23.96 13.21 49.84
C TYR A 6 -23.20 11.99 49.31
N PHE A 7 -23.46 10.78 49.85
CA PHE A 7 -22.82 9.55 49.40
C PHE A 7 -23.26 9.18 47.98
N LYS A 8 -24.53 9.37 47.63
CA LYS A 8 -25.02 9.15 46.23
C LYS A 8 -24.43 10.18 45.27
N LEU A 9 -24.31 11.46 45.65
CA LEU A 9 -23.67 12.48 44.81
C LEU A 9 -22.18 12.18 44.60
N LEU A 10 -21.47 11.73 45.61
CA LEU A 10 -20.06 11.35 45.50
C LEU A 10 -19.85 10.19 44.57
N ILE A 11 -20.69 9.15 44.59
CA ILE A 11 -20.65 8.02 43.70
C ILE A 11 -20.90 8.45 42.23
N ILE A 12 -21.86 9.35 41.99
CA ILE A 12 -22.17 9.87 40.65
C ILE A 12 -20.98 10.68 40.11
N VAL A 13 -20.32 11.48 40.91
CA VAL A 13 -19.13 12.26 40.52
C VAL A 13 -17.95 11.32 40.18
N ILE A 14 -17.72 10.27 40.97
CA ILE A 14 -16.66 9.28 40.73
C ILE A 14 -16.94 8.49 39.45
N LEU A 15 -18.19 8.06 39.25
CA LEU A 15 -18.59 7.34 38.03
C LEU A 15 -18.49 8.23 36.80
N SER A 16 -18.87 9.50 36.85
CA SER A 16 -18.77 10.42 35.73
C SER A 16 -17.30 10.75 35.39
N SER A 17 -16.42 10.92 36.37
CA SER A 17 -14.99 11.13 36.14
C SER A 17 -14.31 9.87 35.60
N PHE A 18 -14.74 8.66 35.99
CA PHE A 18 -14.26 7.40 35.44
C PHE A 18 -14.70 7.20 33.99
N VAL A 19 -15.96 7.51 33.66
CA VAL A 19 -16.49 7.47 32.28
C VAL A 19 -15.78 8.51 31.40
N LEU A 20 -15.57 9.75 31.90
CA LEU A 20 -14.80 10.77 31.20
C LEU A 20 -13.34 10.32 30.97
N GLY A 21 -12.71 9.67 31.94
CA GLY A 21 -11.39 9.07 31.82
C GLY A 21 -11.32 7.99 30.76
N ILE A 22 -12.31 7.08 30.71
CA ILE A 22 -12.39 6.04 29.68
C ILE A 22 -12.63 6.66 28.30
N VAL A 23 -13.53 7.62 28.17
CA VAL A 23 -13.81 8.33 26.90
C VAL A 23 -12.56 9.08 26.44
N SER A 24 -11.87 9.81 27.31
CA SER A 24 -10.61 10.49 26.99
C SER A 24 -9.51 9.51 26.61
N PHE A 25 -9.41 8.36 27.29
CA PHE A 25 -8.47 7.29 26.96
C PHE A 25 -8.80 6.64 25.60
N CYS A 26 -10.08 6.39 25.30
CA CYS A 26 -10.51 5.88 24.01
C CYS A 26 -10.28 6.88 22.87
N ILE A 27 -10.50 8.18 23.11
CA ILE A 27 -10.19 9.26 22.17
C ILE A 27 -8.66 9.34 21.96
N TYR A 28 -7.87 9.33 23.04
CA TYR A 28 -6.40 9.32 22.99
C TYR A 28 -5.85 8.09 22.27
N GLN A 29 -6.41 6.89 22.50
CA GLN A 29 -6.06 5.67 21.75
C GLN A 29 -6.47 5.78 20.28
N LYS A 30 -7.63 6.37 19.97
CA LYS A 30 -8.10 6.56 18.59
C LYS A 30 -7.26 7.59 17.83
N GLU A 31 -6.80 8.66 18.50
CA GLU A 31 -5.90 9.65 17.90
C GLU A 31 -4.47 9.12 17.74
N ASN A 32 -3.98 8.30 18.68
CA ASN A 32 -2.65 7.68 18.58
C ASN A 32 -2.58 6.46 17.64
N ASN A 33 -3.73 5.89 17.23
CA ASN A 33 -3.81 4.81 16.23
C ASN A 33 -4.11 5.33 14.82
N SER A 34 -3.82 6.59 14.53
CA SER A 34 -3.96 7.14 13.17
C SER A 34 -2.98 6.44 12.23
N THR A 35 -3.50 5.57 11.38
CA THR A 35 -2.77 4.93 10.27
C THR A 35 -2.61 5.88 9.08
N ASP A 36 -2.85 7.17 9.26
CA ASP A 36 -2.74 8.19 8.21
C ASP A 36 -1.27 8.44 7.87
N LEU A 37 -0.87 8.01 6.68
CA LEU A 37 0.50 8.16 6.19
C LEU A 37 0.92 9.63 6.02
N ASN A 38 -0.04 10.57 5.94
CA ASN A 38 0.26 12.00 5.93
C ASN A 38 0.95 12.48 7.23
N ASN A 39 0.86 11.70 8.33
CA ASN A 39 1.65 11.96 9.55
C ASN A 39 3.15 11.77 9.31
N ILE A 40 3.56 10.95 8.33
CA ILE A 40 4.95 10.80 7.91
C ILE A 40 5.28 11.92 6.91
N SER A 41 4.62 11.93 5.75
CA SER A 41 4.70 12.96 4.71
C SER A 41 3.64 12.73 3.63
N THR A 42 3.37 13.77 2.83
CA THR A 42 2.33 13.74 1.78
C THR A 42 2.68 12.89 0.55
N GLY A 43 3.94 12.46 0.41
CA GLY A 43 4.41 11.66 -0.71
C GLY A 43 4.61 12.42 -2.03
N ASN A 44 4.35 13.72 -2.08
CA ASN A 44 4.24 14.49 -3.33
C ASN A 44 5.57 14.68 -4.11
N SER A 45 6.73 14.45 -3.49
CA SER A 45 8.02 14.41 -4.18
C SER A 45 8.34 13.03 -4.77
N GLN A 46 7.54 12.02 -4.47
CA GLN A 46 7.76 10.64 -4.91
C GLN A 46 6.80 10.25 -6.04
N THR A 47 7.20 9.22 -6.77
CA THR A 47 6.43 8.66 -7.88
C THR A 47 6.31 7.15 -7.73
N ILE A 48 5.07 6.64 -7.62
CA ILE A 48 4.77 5.21 -7.57
C ILE A 48 4.36 4.75 -8.97
N ALA A 49 5.07 3.79 -9.55
CA ALA A 49 4.60 3.08 -10.72
C ALA A 49 3.79 1.85 -10.30
N ILE A 50 2.56 1.75 -10.77
CA ILE A 50 1.67 0.59 -10.54
C ILE A 50 1.69 -0.23 -11.83
N LEU A 51 2.27 -1.44 -11.75
CA LEU A 51 2.32 -2.42 -12.84
C LEU A 51 1.19 -3.42 -12.65
N ASP A 52 0.08 -3.27 -13.38
CA ASP A 52 -1.15 -4.02 -13.13
C ASP A 52 -2.03 -4.18 -14.39
N THR A 53 -3.32 -4.43 -14.21
CA THR A 53 -4.32 -4.64 -15.28
C THR A 53 -4.73 -3.36 -16.02
N GLY A 54 -4.35 -2.20 -15.51
CA GLY A 54 -4.71 -0.91 -16.08
C GLY A 54 -5.44 0.00 -15.11
N PHE A 55 -6.25 0.91 -15.66
CA PHE A 55 -7.09 1.83 -14.89
C PHE A 55 -8.32 2.26 -15.68
N SER A 56 -9.47 2.35 -15.03
CA SER A 56 -10.73 2.76 -15.66
C SER A 56 -10.66 4.15 -16.28
N SER A 57 -10.91 4.24 -17.57
CA SER A 57 -10.98 5.50 -18.30
C SER A 57 -12.05 6.46 -17.75
N LYS A 58 -13.12 5.91 -17.14
CA LYS A 58 -14.20 6.69 -16.51
C LYS A 58 -13.73 7.41 -15.24
N LEU A 59 -12.79 6.82 -14.50
CA LEU A 59 -12.21 7.39 -13.27
C LEU A 59 -10.96 8.23 -13.54
N LEU A 60 -10.30 8.01 -14.67
CA LEU A 60 -9.04 8.70 -15.01
C LEU A 60 -9.17 10.22 -14.97
N LYS A 61 -10.33 10.75 -15.38
CA LYS A 61 -10.60 12.19 -15.38
C LYS A 61 -10.65 12.81 -13.97
N GLU A 62 -11.03 12.01 -12.96
CA GLU A 62 -11.22 12.47 -11.57
C GLU A 62 -9.89 12.61 -10.82
N ILE A 63 -8.91 11.74 -11.13
CA ILE A 63 -7.62 11.67 -10.43
C ILE A 63 -6.44 12.03 -11.36
N LYS A 64 -6.72 12.63 -12.51
CA LYS A 64 -5.72 12.94 -13.57
C LYS A 64 -4.56 13.79 -13.08
N SER A 65 -4.76 14.66 -12.08
CA SER A 65 -3.71 15.54 -11.54
C SER A 65 -2.55 14.77 -10.88
N ASN A 66 -2.80 13.56 -10.39
CA ASN A 66 -1.80 12.71 -9.73
C ASN A 66 -1.16 11.72 -10.71
N ILE A 67 -1.84 11.41 -11.82
CA ILE A 67 -1.34 10.48 -12.83
C ILE A 67 -0.48 11.26 -13.81
N ILE A 68 0.83 11.08 -13.71
CA ILE A 68 1.80 11.81 -14.53
C ILE A 68 2.09 11.12 -15.86
N LYS A 69 1.86 9.78 -15.95
CA LYS A 69 2.03 9.00 -17.16
C LYS A 69 1.18 7.74 -17.15
N THR A 70 0.68 7.33 -18.33
CA THR A 70 0.07 6.04 -18.59
C THR A 70 0.85 5.29 -19.67
N PHE A 71 0.88 3.97 -19.64
CA PHE A 71 1.52 3.15 -20.65
C PHE A 71 0.98 1.72 -20.67
N ASN A 72 0.61 1.24 -21.86
CA ASN A 72 0.21 -0.14 -22.07
C ASN A 72 1.32 -0.88 -22.83
N VAL A 73 1.94 -1.87 -22.18
CA VAL A 73 3.06 -2.62 -22.75
C VAL A 73 2.64 -3.59 -23.87
N THR A 74 1.34 -3.96 -23.92
CA THR A 74 0.83 -4.92 -24.90
C THR A 74 0.58 -4.27 -26.25
N SER A 75 0.07 -3.03 -26.26
CA SER A 75 -0.24 -2.25 -27.47
C SER A 75 0.78 -1.13 -27.75
N ASN A 76 1.74 -0.91 -26.85
CA ASN A 76 2.70 0.20 -26.92
C ASN A 76 2.02 1.57 -27.06
N SER A 77 0.95 1.79 -26.30
CA SER A 77 0.13 3.00 -26.32
C SER A 77 -0.12 3.56 -24.92
N ASP A 78 -0.78 4.72 -24.83
CA ASP A 78 -1.21 5.32 -23.56
C ASP A 78 -2.61 4.82 -23.13
N ASN A 79 -3.28 3.97 -23.91
CA ASN A 79 -4.57 3.38 -23.53
C ASN A 79 -4.35 2.23 -22.54
N ILE A 80 -4.78 2.47 -21.29
CA ILE A 80 -4.65 1.54 -20.18
C ILE A 80 -6.00 1.10 -19.63
N ASP A 81 -7.07 1.13 -20.43
CA ASP A 81 -8.40 0.78 -19.90
C ASP A 81 -8.37 -0.59 -19.23
N ASP A 82 -9.09 -0.69 -18.11
CA ASP A 82 -9.03 -1.84 -17.20
C ASP A 82 -10.34 -2.61 -17.28
N GLU A 83 -10.30 -3.73 -17.96
CA GLU A 83 -11.46 -4.62 -18.12
C GLU A 83 -11.74 -5.46 -16.87
N LEU A 84 -10.72 -5.67 -16.04
CA LEU A 84 -10.78 -6.55 -14.87
C LEU A 84 -11.01 -5.80 -13.55
N GLY A 85 -10.62 -4.53 -13.50
CA GLY A 85 -10.83 -3.67 -12.34
C GLY A 85 -9.79 -3.80 -11.22
N HIS A 86 -8.80 -4.70 -11.33
CA HIS A 86 -7.82 -4.91 -10.27
C HIS A 86 -6.89 -3.72 -10.11
N GLY A 87 -6.25 -3.25 -11.17
CA GLY A 87 -5.40 -2.05 -11.12
C GLY A 87 -6.18 -0.79 -10.75
N THR A 88 -7.47 -0.71 -11.18
CA THR A 88 -8.39 0.36 -10.79
C THR A 88 -8.62 0.37 -9.28
N SER A 89 -8.88 -0.79 -8.68
CA SER A 89 -9.11 -0.88 -7.23
C SER A 89 -7.88 -0.51 -6.42
N LEU A 90 -6.69 -0.98 -6.79
CA LEU A 90 -5.43 -0.63 -6.13
C LEU A 90 -5.13 0.87 -6.21
N THR A 91 -5.32 1.46 -7.40
CA THR A 91 -5.09 2.89 -7.60
C THR A 91 -6.09 3.74 -6.81
N SER A 92 -7.35 3.29 -6.73
CA SER A 92 -8.37 3.97 -5.94
C SER A 92 -8.08 3.91 -4.44
N PHE A 93 -7.55 2.81 -3.94
CA PHE A 93 -7.09 2.70 -2.56
C PHE A 93 -5.93 3.66 -2.27
N LEU A 94 -5.00 3.80 -3.20
CA LEU A 94 -3.87 4.71 -3.04
C LEU A 94 -4.30 6.18 -3.07
N LEU A 95 -5.05 6.60 -4.08
CA LEU A 95 -5.34 8.01 -4.36
C LEU A 95 -6.71 8.50 -3.85
N GLY A 96 -7.65 7.58 -3.66
CA GLY A 96 -9.04 7.91 -3.35
C GLY A 96 -9.83 8.43 -4.56
N SER A 97 -11.05 8.92 -4.30
CA SER A 97 -11.91 9.60 -5.26
C SER A 97 -12.90 10.50 -4.52
N ASN A 98 -12.88 11.78 -4.82
CA ASN A 98 -13.82 12.74 -4.20
C ASN A 98 -15.26 12.44 -4.59
N LYS A 99 -15.52 12.07 -5.84
CA LYS A 99 -16.85 11.73 -6.34
C LYS A 99 -17.44 10.52 -5.65
N MET A 100 -16.62 9.49 -5.40
CA MET A 100 -17.04 8.27 -4.71
C MET A 100 -16.90 8.37 -3.18
N LYS A 101 -16.52 9.55 -2.65
CA LYS A 101 -16.28 9.80 -1.22
C LYS A 101 -15.34 8.75 -0.62
N LEU A 102 -14.28 8.40 -1.35
CA LEU A 102 -13.25 7.48 -0.94
C LEU A 102 -11.99 8.27 -0.60
N LYS A 103 -11.50 8.12 0.64
CA LYS A 103 -10.22 8.69 1.08
C LYS A 103 -9.09 7.75 0.64
N GLY A 104 -8.12 8.26 -0.13
CA GLY A 104 -6.90 7.53 -0.45
C GLY A 104 -5.93 7.49 0.72
N ILE A 105 -5.06 6.47 0.76
CA ILE A 105 -4.04 6.33 1.81
C ILE A 105 -2.87 7.30 1.63
N LEU A 106 -2.59 7.74 0.38
CA LEU A 106 -1.56 8.74 0.07
C LEU A 106 -2.00 9.57 -1.16
N PRO A 107 -3.03 10.44 -1.02
CA PRO A 107 -3.74 11.05 -2.15
C PRO A 107 -2.91 12.05 -2.96
N ASN A 108 -1.77 12.52 -2.44
CA ASN A 108 -0.93 13.52 -3.10
C ASN A 108 0.31 12.94 -3.82
N VAL A 109 0.51 11.62 -3.76
CA VAL A 109 1.62 10.96 -4.44
C VAL A 109 1.44 10.98 -5.96
N LYS A 110 2.53 11.13 -6.71
CA LYS A 110 2.50 11.02 -8.18
C LYS A 110 2.44 9.55 -8.58
N VAL A 111 1.67 9.24 -9.61
CA VAL A 111 1.46 7.86 -10.07
C VAL A 111 1.75 7.72 -11.56
N ILE A 112 2.43 6.64 -11.92
CA ILE A 112 2.56 6.12 -13.27
C ILE A 112 1.74 4.84 -13.34
N LEU A 113 0.80 4.76 -14.26
CA LEU A 113 -0.03 3.57 -14.47
C LEU A 113 0.49 2.79 -15.68
N ILE A 114 0.89 1.54 -15.46
CA ILE A 114 1.46 0.68 -16.50
C ILE A 114 0.63 -0.60 -16.59
N LYS A 115 -0.13 -0.76 -17.67
CA LYS A 115 -0.85 -1.99 -17.96
C LYS A 115 0.13 -3.03 -18.50
N ILE A 116 0.30 -4.12 -17.74
CA ILE A 116 1.21 -5.23 -18.07
C ILE A 116 0.48 -6.56 -18.31
N THR A 117 -0.84 -6.50 -18.51
CA THR A 117 -1.68 -7.65 -18.84
C THR A 117 -2.38 -7.44 -20.18
N ASP A 118 -2.78 -8.52 -20.81
CA ASP A 118 -3.80 -8.47 -21.87
C ASP A 118 -5.20 -8.25 -21.27
N ASN A 119 -6.22 -8.21 -22.11
CA ASN A 119 -7.61 -7.98 -21.70
C ASN A 119 -8.22 -9.16 -20.93
N GLN A 120 -7.53 -10.31 -20.90
CA GLN A 120 -7.91 -11.48 -20.11
C GLN A 120 -7.16 -11.57 -18.79
N GLY A 121 -6.33 -10.56 -18.45
CA GLY A 121 -5.54 -10.50 -17.23
C GLY A 121 -4.24 -11.31 -17.28
N LYS A 122 -3.89 -11.88 -18.42
CA LYS A 122 -2.66 -12.66 -18.56
C LYS A 122 -1.47 -11.73 -18.73
N SER A 123 -0.43 -11.98 -17.95
CA SER A 123 0.87 -11.34 -18.09
C SER A 123 1.95 -12.36 -18.45
N ASN A 124 3.12 -11.86 -18.79
CA ASN A 124 4.30 -12.69 -19.04
C ASN A 124 5.58 -11.91 -18.71
N PHE A 125 6.72 -12.59 -18.69
CA PHE A 125 8.00 -11.97 -18.34
C PHE A 125 8.42 -10.84 -19.30
N SER A 126 8.03 -10.91 -20.58
CA SER A 126 8.30 -9.83 -21.53
C SER A 126 7.51 -8.57 -21.18
N TYR A 127 6.23 -8.71 -20.84
CA TYR A 127 5.39 -7.59 -20.42
C TYR A 127 5.88 -6.98 -19.09
N LEU A 128 6.21 -7.83 -18.11
CA LEU A 128 6.79 -7.37 -16.84
C LEU A 128 8.12 -6.63 -17.08
N LEU A 129 9.02 -7.15 -17.91
CA LEU A 129 10.29 -6.50 -18.21
C LEU A 129 10.10 -5.16 -18.92
N LYS A 130 9.16 -5.07 -19.89
CA LYS A 130 8.81 -3.80 -20.55
C LYS A 130 8.22 -2.81 -19.54
N GLY A 131 7.35 -3.27 -18.61
CA GLY A 131 6.78 -2.46 -17.54
C GLY A 131 7.83 -1.88 -16.61
N LEU A 132 8.80 -2.70 -16.16
CA LEU A 132 9.92 -2.27 -15.32
C LEU A 132 10.81 -1.22 -16.03
N ASN A 133 11.09 -1.42 -17.34
CA ASN A 133 11.84 -0.44 -18.13
C ASN A 133 11.06 0.87 -18.30
N ALA A 134 9.74 0.79 -18.52
CA ALA A 134 8.88 1.97 -18.62
C ALA A 134 8.81 2.74 -17.29
N ALA A 135 8.65 2.04 -16.16
CA ALA A 135 8.65 2.64 -14.83
C ALA A 135 9.94 3.43 -14.54
N GLU A 136 11.09 2.84 -14.86
CA GLU A 136 12.39 3.53 -14.73
C GLU A 136 12.47 4.76 -15.63
N ARG A 137 12.15 4.61 -16.92
CA ARG A 137 12.20 5.69 -17.91
C ARG A 137 11.29 6.88 -17.54
N PHE A 138 10.15 6.61 -16.91
CA PHE A 138 9.20 7.63 -16.49
C PHE A 138 9.48 8.20 -15.08
N GLY A 139 10.57 7.79 -14.43
CA GLY A 139 11.05 8.38 -13.19
C GLY A 139 10.38 7.83 -11.93
N ALA A 140 9.94 6.57 -11.92
CA ALA A 140 9.43 5.93 -10.71
C ALA A 140 10.50 5.87 -9.63
N THR A 141 10.13 6.18 -8.38
CA THR A 141 10.96 6.00 -7.19
C THR A 141 10.54 4.76 -6.37
N VAL A 142 9.31 4.30 -6.59
CA VAL A 142 8.75 3.05 -6.07
C VAL A 142 8.01 2.36 -7.21
N ILE A 143 8.15 1.05 -7.33
CA ILE A 143 7.43 0.22 -8.32
C ILE A 143 6.62 -0.83 -7.56
N ASN A 144 5.30 -0.81 -7.72
CA ASN A 144 4.39 -1.80 -7.16
C ASN A 144 4.07 -2.86 -8.21
N ILE A 145 4.23 -4.14 -7.84
CA ILE A 145 3.91 -5.30 -8.66
C ILE A 145 2.96 -6.19 -7.85
N SER A 146 1.67 -6.15 -8.20
CA SER A 146 0.63 -6.96 -7.55
C SER A 146 0.26 -8.20 -8.37
N LEU A 147 1.18 -8.68 -9.20
CA LEU A 147 1.09 -9.89 -10.00
C LEU A 147 2.32 -10.75 -9.74
N GLY A 148 2.13 -12.05 -9.69
CA GLY A 148 3.23 -12.98 -9.44
C GLY A 148 2.97 -14.38 -10.02
N GLY A 149 3.97 -15.24 -9.93
CA GLY A 149 3.89 -16.64 -10.36
C GLY A 149 5.01 -17.48 -9.79
N ASP A 150 4.90 -18.79 -9.95
CA ASP A 150 5.84 -19.76 -9.36
C ASP A 150 7.17 -19.85 -10.13
N ILE A 151 7.18 -19.39 -11.38
CA ILE A 151 8.34 -19.49 -12.26
C ILE A 151 9.19 -18.23 -12.18
N SER A 152 10.47 -18.40 -11.91
CA SER A 152 11.45 -17.30 -11.90
C SER A 152 11.99 -17.00 -13.29
N ASN A 153 12.38 -15.74 -13.53
CA ASN A 153 13.01 -15.31 -14.78
C ASN A 153 14.25 -14.46 -14.51
N LYS A 154 15.41 -14.92 -15.01
CA LYS A 154 16.69 -14.26 -14.78
C LYS A 154 16.73 -12.81 -15.30
N LYS A 155 16.20 -12.54 -16.51
CA LYS A 155 16.24 -11.18 -17.08
C LYS A 155 15.43 -10.19 -16.24
N VAL A 156 14.27 -10.62 -15.72
CA VAL A 156 13.45 -9.82 -14.80
C VAL A 156 14.17 -9.62 -13.47
N ALA A 157 14.78 -10.66 -12.90
CA ALA A 157 15.54 -10.58 -11.66
C ALA A 157 16.75 -9.62 -11.80
N ASP A 158 17.53 -9.72 -12.88
CA ASP A 158 18.65 -8.83 -13.17
C ASP A 158 18.18 -7.36 -13.32
N LYS A 159 17.05 -7.13 -13.99
CA LYS A 159 16.45 -5.78 -14.11
C LYS A 159 16.03 -5.22 -12.76
N ILE A 160 15.37 -6.02 -11.92
CA ILE A 160 14.98 -5.61 -10.56
C ILE A 160 16.22 -5.28 -9.72
N LEU A 161 17.28 -6.08 -9.79
CA LEU A 161 18.56 -5.79 -9.12
C LEU A 161 19.16 -4.45 -9.60
N GLN A 162 19.13 -4.17 -10.91
CA GLN A 162 19.56 -2.89 -11.47
C GLN A 162 18.77 -1.71 -10.90
N LEU A 163 17.43 -1.82 -10.84
CA LEU A 163 16.54 -0.78 -10.30
C LEU A 163 16.84 -0.49 -8.83
N THR A 164 16.98 -1.53 -8.02
CA THR A 164 17.24 -1.37 -6.58
C THR A 164 18.63 -0.78 -6.30
N ARG A 165 19.64 -1.05 -7.14
CA ARG A 165 20.95 -0.36 -7.09
C ARG A 165 20.85 1.14 -7.41
N LYS A 166 19.85 1.56 -8.18
CA LYS A 166 19.53 2.96 -8.46
C LYS A 166 18.60 3.59 -7.40
N ASN A 167 18.43 2.94 -6.25
CA ASN A 167 17.56 3.35 -5.16
C ASN A 167 16.07 3.46 -5.55
N ILE A 168 15.62 2.68 -6.54
CA ILE A 168 14.22 2.48 -6.88
C ILE A 168 13.74 1.26 -6.11
N ASN A 169 12.76 1.43 -5.21
CA ASN A 169 12.21 0.31 -4.46
C ASN A 169 11.22 -0.49 -5.31
N VAL A 170 11.41 -1.80 -5.37
CA VAL A 170 10.44 -2.71 -5.99
C VAL A 170 9.68 -3.43 -4.87
N VAL A 171 8.38 -3.28 -4.86
CA VAL A 171 7.44 -3.86 -3.89
C VAL A 171 6.61 -4.91 -4.61
N SER A 172 6.46 -6.08 -4.02
CA SER A 172 5.65 -7.14 -4.64
C SER A 172 4.83 -7.92 -3.62
N ALA A 173 3.61 -8.25 -4.03
CA ALA A 173 2.69 -9.10 -3.28
C ALA A 173 3.27 -10.50 -3.07
N ALA A 174 3.14 -11.05 -1.87
CA ALA A 174 3.70 -12.36 -1.51
C ALA A 174 2.98 -13.53 -2.19
N GLY A 175 1.67 -13.37 -2.47
CA GLY A 175 0.77 -14.38 -3.01
C GLY A 175 -0.40 -14.68 -2.07
N ASP A 176 -1.48 -15.22 -2.62
CA ASP A 176 -2.77 -15.44 -1.94
C ASP A 176 -3.17 -16.92 -1.89
N TYR A 177 -2.20 -17.82 -1.62
CA TYR A 177 -2.38 -19.28 -1.66
C TYR A 177 -2.22 -19.97 -0.29
N HIS A 178 -2.08 -19.16 0.80
CA HIS A 178 -1.80 -19.70 2.13
C HIS A 178 -0.54 -20.59 2.15
N ASP A 179 0.50 -20.19 1.45
CA ASP A 179 1.73 -20.98 1.28
C ASP A 179 2.93 -20.32 1.94
N LYS A 180 3.97 -21.13 2.19
CA LYS A 180 5.29 -20.65 2.62
C LYS A 180 6.13 -20.15 1.46
N ASP A 181 5.84 -20.57 0.23
CA ASP A 181 6.55 -20.12 -0.95
C ASP A 181 6.02 -18.76 -1.42
N LEU A 182 6.93 -17.79 -1.49
CA LEU A 182 6.62 -16.47 -2.02
C LEU A 182 6.65 -16.53 -3.54
N LEU A 183 5.67 -15.91 -4.19
CA LEU A 183 5.63 -15.82 -5.65
C LEU A 183 6.79 -14.96 -6.18
N PHE A 184 7.29 -15.29 -7.36
CA PHE A 184 8.18 -14.40 -8.10
C PHE A 184 7.39 -13.18 -8.61
N PRO A 185 7.89 -11.92 -8.44
CA PRO A 185 9.24 -11.57 -8.00
C PRO A 185 9.39 -11.30 -6.49
N SER A 186 8.38 -11.51 -5.64
CA SER A 186 8.46 -11.21 -4.21
C SER A 186 9.50 -12.08 -3.47
N ASN A 187 9.83 -13.24 -3.99
CA ASN A 187 10.87 -14.14 -3.45
C ASN A 187 12.32 -13.65 -3.65
N LEU A 188 12.54 -12.55 -4.37
CA LEU A 188 13.87 -11.99 -4.60
C LEU A 188 14.33 -11.17 -3.37
N LYS A 189 15.58 -11.38 -2.92
CA LYS A 189 16.16 -10.74 -1.71
C LYS A 189 16.15 -9.20 -1.69
N ASN A 190 16.13 -8.57 -2.85
CA ASN A 190 16.15 -7.11 -3.01
C ASN A 190 14.78 -6.51 -3.35
N VAL A 191 13.73 -7.33 -3.30
CA VAL A 191 12.33 -6.91 -3.43
C VAL A 191 11.73 -6.76 -2.03
N VAL A 192 10.89 -5.76 -1.84
CA VAL A 192 10.04 -5.64 -0.66
C VAL A 192 8.88 -6.61 -0.82
N SER A 193 9.02 -7.82 -0.29
CA SER A 193 7.95 -8.81 -0.23
C SER A 193 6.93 -8.43 0.84
N VAL A 194 5.64 -8.46 0.50
CA VAL A 194 4.57 -7.99 1.37
C VAL A 194 3.49 -9.04 1.56
N SER A 195 3.28 -9.47 2.80
CA SER A 195 2.17 -10.31 3.22
C SER A 195 0.97 -9.50 3.67
N SER A 196 -0.22 -10.11 3.65
CA SER A 196 -1.47 -9.47 4.04
C SER A 196 -1.80 -9.70 5.51
N LEU A 197 -2.31 -8.67 6.18
CA LEU A 197 -2.87 -8.70 7.52
C LEU A 197 -4.36 -8.36 7.51
N ASN A 198 -5.07 -8.89 8.51
CA ASN A 198 -6.41 -8.45 8.87
C ASN A 198 -6.37 -7.15 9.70
N GLN A 199 -7.54 -6.61 10.07
CA GLN A 199 -7.66 -5.38 10.86
C GLN A 199 -7.10 -5.48 12.29
N ASN A 200 -6.84 -6.69 12.79
CA ASN A 200 -6.21 -6.95 14.10
C ASN A 200 -4.69 -7.13 14.03
N TYR A 201 -4.08 -6.87 12.86
CA TYR A 201 -2.66 -7.11 12.59
C TYR A 201 -2.26 -8.60 12.73
N GLU A 202 -3.18 -9.50 12.44
CA GLU A 202 -2.91 -10.94 12.31
C GLU A 202 -2.74 -11.29 10.84
N LEU A 203 -1.97 -12.33 10.54
CA LEU A 203 -1.77 -12.79 9.17
C LEU A 203 -3.12 -13.21 8.55
N SER A 204 -3.42 -12.67 7.36
CA SER A 204 -4.62 -13.06 6.61
C SER A 204 -4.55 -14.54 6.22
N ASN A 205 -5.67 -15.26 6.34
CA ASN A 205 -5.71 -16.71 6.11
C ASN A 205 -5.29 -17.13 4.70
N PHE A 206 -5.38 -16.24 3.71
CA PHE A 206 -4.96 -16.51 2.34
C PHE A 206 -3.50 -16.15 2.06
N SER A 207 -2.86 -15.34 2.93
CA SER A 207 -1.57 -14.75 2.62
C SER A 207 -0.45 -15.77 2.61
N ASN A 208 0.39 -15.76 1.57
CA ASN A 208 1.69 -16.42 1.62
C ASN A 208 2.59 -15.70 2.63
N PHE A 209 3.35 -16.48 3.42
CA PHE A 209 4.19 -15.94 4.48
C PHE A 209 5.33 -16.90 4.83
N ASN A 210 6.55 -16.33 4.96
CA ASN A 210 7.71 -16.99 5.57
C ASN A 210 8.66 -15.96 6.18
N ASP A 211 9.77 -16.41 6.77
CA ASP A 211 10.77 -15.55 7.43
C ASP A 211 11.50 -14.57 6.49
N ASN A 212 11.38 -14.73 5.18
CA ASN A 212 11.97 -13.85 4.18
C ASN A 212 11.07 -12.67 3.81
N VAL A 213 9.79 -12.67 4.25
CA VAL A 213 8.90 -11.52 4.09
C VAL A 213 9.53 -10.29 4.75
N ILE A 214 9.55 -9.19 4.02
CA ILE A 214 10.15 -7.93 4.50
C ILE A 214 9.21 -7.20 5.43
N CYS A 215 7.93 -7.11 5.08
CA CYS A 215 6.91 -6.47 5.91
C CYS A 215 5.51 -7.00 5.56
N SER A 216 4.55 -6.70 6.43
CA SER A 216 3.16 -7.09 6.28
C SER A 216 2.27 -5.89 6.50
N PHE A 217 1.24 -5.72 5.68
CA PHE A 217 0.28 -4.61 5.79
C PHE A 217 -1.15 -5.10 5.67
N ILE A 218 -2.12 -4.28 6.11
CA ILE A 218 -3.54 -4.61 6.00
C ILE A 218 -3.92 -4.75 4.52
N GLY A 219 -4.50 -5.90 4.16
CA GLY A 219 -4.91 -6.25 2.80
C GLY A 219 -6.31 -6.82 2.70
N GLU A 220 -7.16 -6.64 3.72
CA GLU A 220 -8.56 -7.04 3.72
C GLU A 220 -9.48 -6.02 4.41
N LYS A 221 -10.77 -6.03 4.05
CA LYS A 221 -11.79 -5.08 4.56
C LYS A 221 -11.38 -3.62 4.39
N ILE A 222 -10.87 -3.29 3.23
CA ILE A 222 -10.43 -1.94 2.84
C ILE A 222 -11.41 -1.33 1.83
N ASP A 223 -11.71 -0.05 2.00
CA ASP A 223 -12.53 0.68 1.05
C ASP A 223 -11.79 0.91 -0.27
N VAL A 224 -12.38 0.49 -1.38
CA VAL A 224 -11.83 0.65 -2.74
C VAL A 224 -12.95 0.93 -3.74
N ILE A 225 -12.59 1.30 -4.96
CA ILE A 225 -13.50 1.32 -6.11
C ILE A 225 -13.20 0.09 -6.96
N SER A 226 -14.19 -0.77 -7.12
CA SER A 226 -14.18 -1.91 -8.04
C SER A 226 -14.96 -1.60 -9.32
N LEU A 227 -14.86 -2.47 -10.31
CA LEU A 227 -15.63 -2.40 -11.55
C LEU A 227 -16.60 -3.60 -11.62
N ILE A 228 -17.90 -3.32 -11.75
CA ILE A 228 -18.92 -4.31 -12.11
C ILE A 228 -19.52 -3.87 -13.45
N ASP A 229 -19.45 -4.72 -14.47
CA ASP A 229 -19.87 -4.40 -15.84
C ASP A 229 -19.27 -3.06 -16.34
N SER A 230 -17.97 -2.88 -16.07
CA SER A 230 -17.24 -1.62 -16.36
C SER A 230 -17.82 -0.36 -15.68
N LYS A 231 -18.64 -0.52 -14.63
CA LYS A 231 -19.17 0.58 -13.83
C LYS A 231 -18.44 0.66 -12.49
N PRO A 232 -17.90 1.83 -12.10
CA PRO A 232 -17.24 1.98 -10.80
C PRO A 232 -18.26 1.89 -9.66
N ILE A 233 -17.96 1.06 -8.68
CA ILE A 233 -18.71 0.92 -7.41
C ILE A 233 -17.74 1.00 -6.23
N LYS A 234 -18.16 1.59 -5.11
CA LYS A 234 -17.41 1.53 -3.86
C LYS A 234 -17.74 0.22 -3.15
N THR A 235 -16.72 -0.49 -2.69
CA THR A 235 -16.83 -1.75 -1.94
C THR A 235 -15.69 -1.88 -0.92
N ASN A 236 -15.86 -2.75 0.08
CA ASN A 236 -14.82 -3.16 1.02
C ASN A 236 -14.70 -4.69 1.11
N GLU A 237 -15.21 -5.40 0.12
CA GLU A 237 -15.23 -6.87 0.08
C GLU A 237 -13.98 -7.47 -0.58
N LEU A 238 -13.17 -6.63 -1.26
CA LEU A 238 -11.96 -7.09 -1.91
C LEU A 238 -10.83 -7.28 -0.89
N TYR A 239 -9.99 -8.26 -1.15
CA TYR A 239 -8.86 -8.63 -0.32
C TYR A 239 -7.71 -9.17 -1.18
N GLY A 240 -6.51 -9.23 -0.61
CA GLY A 240 -5.33 -9.80 -1.25
C GLY A 240 -4.03 -9.16 -0.78
N THR A 241 -2.93 -9.87 -0.93
CA THR A 241 -1.57 -9.34 -0.72
C THR A 241 -1.27 -8.19 -1.69
N SER A 242 -2.03 -8.07 -2.78
CA SER A 242 -2.00 -6.93 -3.70
C SER A 242 -2.29 -5.60 -3.01
N TYR A 243 -3.30 -5.56 -2.11
CA TYR A 243 -3.65 -4.35 -1.34
C TYR A 243 -2.62 -4.05 -0.26
N ALA A 244 -2.10 -5.07 0.39
CA ALA A 244 -0.99 -4.92 1.32
C ALA A 244 0.27 -4.36 0.62
N ALA A 245 0.56 -4.80 -0.61
CA ALA A 245 1.70 -4.31 -1.39
C ALA A 245 1.56 -2.84 -1.80
N ILE A 246 0.37 -2.39 -2.23
CA ILE A 246 0.16 -0.97 -2.55
C ILE A 246 0.21 -0.11 -1.28
N TYR A 247 -0.25 -0.63 -0.12
CA TYR A 247 -0.09 0.05 1.16
C TYR A 247 1.40 0.22 1.52
N ALA A 248 2.19 -0.86 1.41
CA ALA A 248 3.63 -0.80 1.62
C ALA A 248 4.31 0.18 0.66
N SER A 249 3.87 0.24 -0.61
CA SER A 249 4.39 1.20 -1.60
C SER A 249 4.12 2.64 -1.19
N ALA A 250 2.92 2.94 -0.69
CA ALA A 250 2.56 4.25 -0.15
C ALA A 250 3.39 4.61 1.09
N TYR A 251 3.55 3.65 2.00
CA TYR A 251 4.36 3.82 3.22
C TYR A 251 5.81 4.14 2.91
N ILE A 252 6.41 3.42 1.97
CA ILE A 252 7.76 3.68 1.46
C ILE A 252 7.85 5.06 0.83
N ALA A 253 6.89 5.44 0.00
CA ALA A 253 6.87 6.75 -0.65
C ALA A 253 6.77 7.88 0.40
N ALA A 254 5.96 7.74 1.44
CA ALA A 254 5.87 8.73 2.53
C ALA A 254 7.20 8.88 3.28
N ILE A 255 7.89 7.77 3.62
CA ILE A 255 9.22 7.81 4.27
C ILE A 255 10.24 8.49 3.34
N LYS A 256 10.31 8.11 2.06
CA LYS A 256 11.24 8.71 1.10
C LYS A 256 10.98 10.20 0.87
N ASP A 257 9.70 10.60 0.83
CA ASP A 257 9.31 12.01 0.69
C ASP A 257 9.76 12.83 1.90
N TYR A 258 9.56 12.32 3.12
CA TYR A 258 10.07 12.96 4.33
C TYR A 258 11.60 13.09 4.30
N CYS A 259 12.29 12.00 3.97
CA CYS A 259 13.75 11.98 3.89
C CYS A 259 14.27 12.99 2.86
N SER A 260 13.65 13.05 1.68
CA SER A 260 14.01 14.00 0.61
C SER A 260 13.83 15.45 1.05
N LYS A 261 12.69 15.77 1.67
CA LYS A 261 12.39 17.14 2.16
C LYS A 261 13.30 17.62 3.30
N ASN A 262 13.88 16.68 4.03
CA ASN A 262 14.81 16.97 5.15
C ASN A 262 16.29 16.72 4.79
N ASN A 263 16.60 16.52 3.51
CA ASN A 263 17.97 16.22 3.03
C ASN A 263 18.60 14.98 3.69
N ILE A 264 17.78 13.98 4.02
CA ILE A 264 18.21 12.70 4.60
C ILE A 264 18.34 11.69 3.45
N TYR A 265 19.56 11.15 3.26
CA TYR A 265 19.72 10.04 2.33
C TYR A 265 19.31 8.72 2.98
N ILE A 266 18.39 7.99 2.32
CA ILE A 266 17.97 6.65 2.71
C ILE A 266 18.22 5.68 1.55
N SER A 267 19.12 4.71 1.77
CA SER A 267 19.38 3.64 0.79
C SER A 267 18.31 2.54 0.88
N ASN A 268 18.13 1.78 -0.21
CA ASN A 268 17.26 0.61 -0.21
C ASN A 268 17.54 -0.35 0.95
N ASN A 269 18.81 -0.65 1.21
CA ASN A 269 19.19 -1.56 2.31
C ASN A 269 18.79 -1.03 3.69
N LYS A 270 18.94 0.29 3.93
CA LYS A 270 18.50 0.91 5.18
C LYS A 270 16.95 0.85 5.27
N LEU A 271 16.26 1.12 4.18
CA LEU A 271 14.80 1.07 4.13
C LEU A 271 14.27 -0.34 4.41
N LEU A 272 14.84 -1.38 3.79
CA LEU A 272 14.47 -2.78 4.06
C LEU A 272 14.63 -3.14 5.55
N LYS A 273 15.72 -2.69 6.19
CA LYS A 273 15.93 -2.91 7.64
C LYS A 273 14.86 -2.19 8.47
N ILE A 274 14.51 -0.95 8.12
CA ILE A 274 13.45 -0.19 8.79
C ILE A 274 12.11 -0.92 8.67
N LEU A 275 11.73 -1.35 7.47
CA LEU A 275 10.49 -2.08 7.25
C LEU A 275 10.44 -3.39 8.05
N LYS A 276 11.52 -4.17 8.06
CA LYS A 276 11.58 -5.44 8.78
C LYS A 276 11.57 -5.25 10.31
N LYS A 277 12.20 -4.19 10.82
CA LYS A 277 12.18 -3.81 12.25
C LYS A 277 10.78 -3.37 12.70
N ASN A 278 10.10 -2.59 11.87
CA ASN A 278 8.78 -2.00 12.15
C ASN A 278 7.65 -2.73 11.43
N ASP A 279 7.80 -4.03 11.13
CA ASP A 279 6.77 -4.82 10.48
C ASP A 279 5.47 -4.80 11.32
N PRO A 280 4.35 -4.30 10.77
CA PRO A 280 3.07 -4.22 11.49
C PRO A 280 2.60 -5.54 12.09
N TYR A 281 2.92 -6.67 11.47
CA TYR A 281 2.65 -8.00 12.02
C TYR A 281 3.32 -8.23 13.39
N LYS A 282 4.56 -7.74 13.55
CA LYS A 282 5.36 -7.91 14.78
C LYS A 282 4.99 -6.90 15.86
N ILE A 283 4.81 -5.64 15.48
CA ILE A 283 4.57 -4.54 16.44
C ILE A 283 3.08 -4.26 16.66
N LYS A 284 2.18 -4.97 15.97
CA LYS A 284 0.71 -4.87 16.04
C LYS A 284 0.15 -3.46 15.81
N LYS A 285 0.84 -2.67 15.00
CA LYS A 285 0.44 -1.31 14.56
C LYS A 285 1.19 -0.92 13.30
N ILE A 286 0.71 0.13 12.62
CA ILE A 286 1.47 0.81 11.57
C ILE A 286 2.19 2.01 12.21
N GLU A 287 3.53 1.96 12.28
CA GLU A 287 4.33 3.04 12.86
C GLU A 287 4.39 4.24 11.90
N THR A 288 3.89 5.39 12.34
CA THR A 288 3.89 6.64 11.58
C THR A 288 4.75 7.74 12.22
N ASN A 289 5.31 7.47 13.39
CA ASN A 289 6.25 8.38 14.01
C ASN A 289 7.61 8.29 13.32
N ILE A 290 7.93 9.28 12.52
CA ILE A 290 9.16 9.28 11.70
C ILE A 290 10.45 9.21 12.52
N LYS A 291 10.47 9.74 13.74
CA LYS A 291 11.64 9.64 14.64
C LYS A 291 11.88 8.19 15.07
N VAL A 292 10.82 7.43 15.31
CA VAL A 292 10.92 5.98 15.63
C VAL A 292 11.38 5.19 14.42
N LEU A 293 10.87 5.52 13.22
CA LEU A 293 11.21 4.82 11.99
C LEU A 293 12.68 4.99 11.58
N LEU A 294 13.27 6.18 11.76
CA LEU A 294 14.61 6.48 11.28
C LEU A 294 15.74 6.10 12.26
N ASN A 295 15.42 5.85 13.53
CA ASN A 295 16.32 5.34 14.56
C ASN A 295 16.41 3.80 14.51
#